data_81331ddd75b392e5514210b1935ddc14
#
_entry.id   81331ddd75b392e5514210b1935ddc14
#
_cell.length_a   1.000
_cell.length_b   1.000
_cell.length_c   1.000
_cell.angle_alpha   90.00
_cell.angle_beta   90.00
_cell.angle_gamma   90.00
#
_symmetry.space_group_name_H-M   'P 1'
#
loop_
_entity.id
_entity.type
_entity.pdbx_description
1 polymer ?
#
loop_
_entity_poly.entity_id
_entity_poly.type
_entity_poly.pdbx_seq_one_letter_code
_entity_poly.pdbx_strand_id
1 'polypeptide(L)'
;IEPFVTDRKLFRQRLISAVDYGKSLDGIDASKIAMIGFCFGGLASIELARSGHNLSGCVSFHGLLNQSDETFNKVNTKLLVLNGDLDPMVSSEQILALQNEMTESEADWQLINYGNTYHAFTNPLANDVAMGTVYNHDSDERSWIAMTNFLEEVFGNVNK
;
A
#
# COMPACT_ATOMS: atom_id res chain seq x y z
N ILE A 1 2.02 8.83 14.92
CA ILE A 1 1.60 8.92 13.50
C ILE A 1 1.85 10.32 12.96
N GLU A 2 1.39 11.36 13.69
CA GLU A 2 1.42 12.77 13.23
C GLU A 2 2.77 13.22 12.64
N PRO A 3 3.95 12.98 13.25
CA PRO A 3 5.23 13.40 12.66
C PRO A 3 5.50 12.79 11.28
N PHE A 4 5.00 11.59 11.01
CA PHE A 4 5.20 10.91 9.74
C PHE A 4 4.19 11.32 8.67
N VAL A 5 3.04 11.83 9.08
CA VAL A 5 2.06 12.40 8.15
C VAL A 5 2.50 13.78 7.67
N THR A 6 3.15 14.56 8.54
CA THR A 6 3.61 15.92 8.25
C THR A 6 5.00 15.96 7.61
N ASP A 7 5.92 15.06 8.00
CA ASP A 7 7.27 14.94 7.43
C ASP A 7 7.44 13.62 6.68
N ARG A 8 7.07 13.63 5.40
CA ARG A 8 7.15 12.45 4.52
C ARG A 8 8.59 12.02 4.25
N LYS A 9 9.53 12.95 4.27
CA LYS A 9 10.95 12.64 4.11
C LYS A 9 11.48 11.81 5.28
N LEU A 10 11.18 12.25 6.51
CA LEU A 10 11.49 11.48 7.71
C LEU A 10 10.80 10.11 7.68
N PHE A 11 9.53 10.06 7.24
CA PHE A 11 8.79 8.82 7.14
C PHE A 11 9.47 7.82 6.19
N ARG A 12 9.77 8.25 4.95
CA ARG A 12 10.49 7.41 3.97
C ARG A 12 11.84 6.93 4.49
N GLN A 13 12.62 7.79 5.15
CA GLN A 13 13.91 7.40 5.76
C GLN A 13 13.73 6.29 6.79
N ARG A 14 12.70 6.36 7.64
CA ARG A 14 12.39 5.32 8.64
C ARG A 14 11.99 4.00 8.00
N LEU A 15 11.17 4.07 6.95
CA LEU A 15 10.75 2.87 6.21
C LEU A 15 11.93 2.19 5.52
N ILE A 16 12.78 2.96 4.83
CA ILE A 16 14.00 2.46 4.20
C ILE A 16 14.91 1.81 5.24
N SER A 17 15.17 2.47 6.37
CA SER A 17 16.01 1.92 7.43
C SER A 17 15.46 0.60 7.98
N ALA A 18 14.13 0.46 8.11
CA ALA A 18 13.51 -0.77 8.56
C ALA A 18 13.69 -1.91 7.55
N VAL A 19 13.53 -1.61 6.26
CA VAL A 19 13.75 -2.58 5.17
C VAL A 19 15.20 -3.01 5.11
N ASP A 20 16.15 -2.07 5.17
CA ASP A 20 17.58 -2.37 5.11
C ASP A 20 18.03 -3.21 6.31
N TYR A 21 17.47 -2.92 7.50
CA TYR A 21 17.68 -3.76 8.67
C TYR A 21 17.12 -5.17 8.44
N GLY A 22 15.89 -5.30 7.93
CA GLY A 22 15.29 -6.59 7.60
C GLY A 22 16.15 -7.39 6.61
N LYS A 23 16.66 -6.71 5.56
CA LYS A 23 17.57 -7.33 4.57
C LYS A 23 18.90 -7.83 5.17
N SER A 24 19.33 -7.25 6.29
CA SER A 24 20.59 -7.61 6.96
C SER A 24 20.49 -8.80 7.91
N LEU A 25 19.29 -9.30 8.17
CA LEU A 25 19.08 -10.41 9.11
C LEU A 25 19.48 -11.76 8.49
N ASP A 26 20.07 -12.63 9.29
CA ASP A 26 20.43 -13.98 8.88
C ASP A 26 19.19 -14.80 8.50
N GLY A 27 19.29 -15.54 7.41
CA GLY A 27 18.21 -16.38 6.91
C GLY A 27 17.17 -15.65 6.04
N ILE A 28 17.33 -14.36 5.81
CA ILE A 28 16.45 -13.57 4.93
C ILE A 28 17.04 -13.52 3.52
N ASP A 29 16.22 -13.84 2.52
CA ASP A 29 16.54 -13.57 1.12
C ASP A 29 16.29 -12.09 0.82
N ALA A 30 17.34 -11.29 0.83
CA ALA A 30 17.28 -9.84 0.58
C ALA A 30 16.73 -9.46 -0.79
N SER A 31 16.66 -10.39 -1.75
CA SER A 31 16.06 -10.18 -3.07
C SER A 31 14.53 -10.40 -3.09
N LYS A 32 13.96 -10.97 -2.03
CA LYS A 32 12.55 -11.36 -1.93
C LYS A 32 11.89 -10.70 -0.72
N ILE A 33 11.82 -9.39 -0.73
CA ILE A 33 11.16 -8.61 0.33
C ILE A 33 10.00 -7.83 -0.26
N ALA A 34 8.85 -7.93 0.37
CA ALA A 34 7.69 -7.10 0.11
C ALA A 34 7.19 -6.43 1.40
N MET A 35 6.52 -5.30 1.26
CA MET A 35 5.85 -4.62 2.35
C MET A 35 4.34 -4.74 2.21
N ILE A 36 3.66 -5.08 3.29
CA ILE A 36 2.20 -5.10 3.39
C ILE A 36 1.80 -4.14 4.52
N GLY A 37 0.79 -3.32 4.27
CA GLY A 37 0.32 -2.39 5.29
C GLY A 37 -1.17 -2.12 5.24
N PHE A 38 -1.76 -1.86 6.41
CA PHE A 38 -3.18 -1.59 6.62
C PHE A 38 -3.36 -0.19 7.19
N CYS A 39 -4.34 0.56 6.71
CA CYS A 39 -4.62 1.92 7.16
C CYS A 39 -3.38 2.82 7.04
N PHE A 40 -2.83 3.33 8.15
CA PHE A 40 -1.56 4.05 8.16
C PHE A 40 -0.39 3.21 7.61
N GLY A 41 -0.39 1.90 7.84
CA GLY A 41 0.58 0.98 7.22
C GLY A 41 0.41 0.89 5.70
N GLY A 42 -0.81 1.05 5.19
CA GLY A 42 -1.09 1.15 3.75
C GLY A 42 -0.46 2.40 3.14
N LEU A 43 -0.60 3.56 3.81
CA LEU A 43 0.14 4.76 3.45
C LEU A 43 1.66 4.52 3.47
N ALA A 44 2.17 3.83 4.49
CA ALA A 44 3.59 3.51 4.60
C ALA A 44 4.08 2.67 3.40
N SER A 45 3.28 1.71 2.93
CA SER A 45 3.58 0.91 1.74
C SER A 45 3.69 1.78 0.48
N ILE A 46 2.77 2.72 0.30
CA ILE A 46 2.79 3.66 -0.82
C ILE A 46 4.00 4.60 -0.73
N GLU A 47 4.29 5.15 0.45
CA GLU A 47 5.43 6.04 0.66
C GLU A 47 6.78 5.33 0.45
N LEU A 48 6.86 4.05 0.80
CA LEU A 48 8.05 3.25 0.52
C LEU A 48 8.24 3.03 -1.00
N ALA A 49 7.17 2.76 -1.75
CA ALA A 49 7.22 2.69 -3.20
C ALA A 49 7.65 4.04 -3.81
N ARG A 50 7.07 5.15 -3.35
CA ARG A 50 7.42 6.53 -3.74
C ARG A 50 8.87 6.91 -3.44
N SER A 51 9.49 6.27 -2.46
CA SER A 51 10.90 6.54 -2.11
C SER A 51 11.90 6.10 -3.19
N GLY A 52 11.45 5.29 -4.16
CA GLY A 52 12.32 4.68 -5.17
C GLY A 52 13.17 3.53 -4.63
N HIS A 53 13.01 3.16 -3.35
CA HIS A 53 13.70 2.01 -2.76
C HIS A 53 13.22 0.71 -3.40
N ASN A 54 14.13 -0.20 -3.71
CA ASN A 54 13.81 -1.40 -4.47
C ASN A 54 13.40 -2.56 -3.55
N LEU A 55 12.14 -2.97 -3.68
CA LEU A 55 11.56 -4.18 -3.10
C LEU A 55 10.90 -5.02 -4.20
N SER A 56 10.54 -6.26 -3.89
CA SER A 56 9.74 -7.09 -4.79
C SER A 56 8.34 -6.52 -5.00
N GLY A 57 7.71 -5.98 -3.94
CA GLY A 57 6.40 -5.36 -4.04
C GLY A 57 5.98 -4.63 -2.78
N CYS A 58 5.00 -3.75 -2.93
CA CYS A 58 4.30 -3.07 -1.83
C CYS A 58 2.80 -3.28 -1.96
N VAL A 59 2.12 -3.59 -0.86
CA VAL A 59 0.66 -3.78 -0.81
C VAL A 59 0.05 -2.85 0.22
N SER A 60 -0.92 -2.06 -0.20
CA SER A 60 -1.69 -1.14 0.64
C SER A 60 -3.13 -1.61 0.77
N PHE A 61 -3.57 -1.92 1.99
CA PHE A 61 -4.97 -2.18 2.32
C PHE A 61 -5.58 -0.94 2.95
N HIS A 62 -6.64 -0.41 2.37
CA HIS A 62 -7.36 0.80 2.82
C HIS A 62 -6.43 1.89 3.37
N GLY A 63 -5.33 2.13 2.63
CA GLY A 63 -4.34 3.16 2.98
C GLY A 63 -4.77 4.55 2.53
N LEU A 64 -4.25 5.57 3.19
CA LEU A 64 -4.40 6.94 2.72
C LEU A 64 -3.62 7.14 1.42
N LEU A 65 -4.23 7.76 0.42
CA LEU A 65 -3.64 7.91 -0.92
C LEU A 65 -3.06 9.31 -1.17
N ASN A 66 -3.22 10.23 -0.20
CA ASN A 66 -2.79 11.60 -0.37
C ASN A 66 -1.31 11.71 -0.71
N GLN A 67 -1.04 12.53 -1.71
CA GLN A 67 0.32 12.90 -2.09
C GLN A 67 0.96 13.79 -1.01
N SER A 68 2.28 13.85 -1.04
CA SER A 68 3.07 14.83 -0.29
C SER A 68 3.72 15.82 -1.27
N ASP A 69 4.16 16.98 -0.76
CA ASP A 69 4.94 17.95 -1.54
C ASP A 69 6.36 17.46 -1.88
N GLU A 70 6.76 16.31 -1.33
CA GLU A 70 8.05 15.69 -1.63
C GLU A 70 8.03 15.12 -3.05
N THR A 71 9.00 15.55 -3.85
CA THR A 71 9.24 14.92 -5.15
C THR A 71 9.60 13.45 -4.94
N PHE A 72 9.03 12.59 -5.75
CA PHE A 72 9.39 11.18 -5.75
C PHE A 72 10.28 10.88 -6.95
N ASN A 73 11.18 9.95 -6.73
CA ASN A 73 12.01 9.37 -7.79
C ASN A 73 11.16 8.38 -8.61
N LYS A 74 11.74 7.83 -9.65
CA LYS A 74 11.12 6.72 -10.39
C LYS A 74 10.69 5.62 -9.38
N VAL A 75 9.43 5.21 -9.44
CA VAL A 75 8.91 4.11 -8.64
C VAL A 75 9.41 2.79 -9.23
N ASN A 76 10.29 2.10 -8.53
CA ASN A 76 10.90 0.86 -9.01
C ASN A 76 10.25 -0.39 -8.42
N THR A 77 9.46 -0.24 -7.36
CA THR A 77 8.76 -1.31 -6.66
C THR A 77 7.37 -1.49 -7.23
N LYS A 78 6.95 -2.71 -7.53
CA LYS A 78 5.57 -3.00 -7.92
C LYS A 78 4.61 -2.65 -6.79
N LEU A 79 3.45 -2.08 -7.12
CA LEU A 79 2.48 -1.58 -6.14
C LEU A 79 1.09 -2.17 -6.35
N LEU A 80 0.51 -2.75 -5.31
CA LEU A 80 -0.90 -3.13 -5.25
C LEU A 80 -1.63 -2.27 -4.21
N VAL A 81 -2.68 -1.58 -4.65
CA VAL A 81 -3.54 -0.77 -3.78
C VAL A 81 -4.95 -1.38 -3.74
N LEU A 82 -5.43 -1.67 -2.54
CA LEU A 82 -6.71 -2.31 -2.26
C LEU A 82 -7.57 -1.33 -1.46
N ASN A 83 -8.50 -0.65 -2.15
CA ASN A 83 -9.27 0.47 -1.61
C ASN A 83 -10.76 0.14 -1.50
N GLY A 84 -11.43 0.73 -0.54
CA GLY A 84 -12.90 0.69 -0.41
C GLY A 84 -13.54 1.92 -1.08
N ASP A 85 -14.55 1.71 -1.91
CA ASP A 85 -15.23 2.76 -2.66
C ASP A 85 -15.96 3.80 -1.77
N LEU A 86 -16.41 3.37 -0.60
CA LEU A 86 -17.06 4.22 0.39
C LEU A 86 -16.12 4.68 1.51
N ASP A 87 -14.80 4.55 1.33
CA ASP A 87 -13.82 5.00 2.33
C ASP A 87 -13.82 6.54 2.42
N PRO A 88 -14.30 7.14 3.53
CA PRO A 88 -14.39 8.59 3.65
C PRO A 88 -13.03 9.28 3.81
N MET A 89 -11.96 8.50 4.02
CA MET A 89 -10.59 9.01 4.15
C MET A 89 -9.89 9.11 2.79
N VAL A 90 -10.52 8.61 1.72
CA VAL A 90 -9.97 8.59 0.36
C VAL A 90 -10.98 9.15 -0.63
N SER A 91 -10.70 10.32 -1.19
CA SER A 91 -11.58 10.91 -2.21
C SER A 91 -11.28 10.36 -3.61
N SER A 92 -12.25 10.49 -4.52
CA SER A 92 -12.08 10.12 -5.93
C SER A 92 -10.93 10.89 -6.59
N GLU A 93 -10.71 12.15 -6.19
CA GLU A 93 -9.61 12.98 -6.67
C GLU A 93 -8.24 12.42 -6.22
N GLN A 94 -8.15 11.89 -5.01
CA GLN A 94 -6.93 11.24 -4.51
C GLN A 94 -6.65 9.93 -5.24
N ILE A 95 -7.68 9.17 -5.57
CA ILE A 95 -7.54 7.96 -6.41
C ILE A 95 -6.99 8.34 -7.78
N LEU A 96 -7.60 9.32 -8.43
CA LEU A 96 -7.15 9.80 -9.75
C LEU A 96 -5.73 10.38 -9.69
N ALA A 97 -5.40 11.13 -8.65
CA ALA A 97 -4.06 11.68 -8.46
C ALA A 97 -3.01 10.57 -8.32
N LEU A 98 -3.28 9.52 -7.54
CA LEU A 98 -2.40 8.37 -7.44
C LEU A 98 -2.23 7.63 -8.78
N GLN A 99 -3.31 7.44 -9.53
CA GLN A 99 -3.26 6.80 -10.84
C GLN A 99 -2.37 7.57 -11.84
N ASN A 100 -2.52 8.89 -11.87
CA ASN A 100 -1.69 9.76 -12.71
C ASN A 100 -0.23 9.69 -12.28
N GLU A 101 0.04 9.84 -10.97
CA GLU A 101 1.37 9.74 -10.38
C GLU A 101 2.09 8.44 -10.75
N MET A 102 1.43 7.31 -10.57
CA MET A 102 2.02 6.00 -10.88
C MET A 102 2.25 5.82 -12.39
N THR A 103 1.35 6.33 -13.22
CA THR A 103 1.49 6.29 -14.67
C THR A 103 2.64 7.18 -15.16
N GLU A 104 2.74 8.41 -14.66
CA GLU A 104 3.82 9.35 -15.00
C GLU A 104 5.20 8.88 -14.53
N SER A 105 5.25 8.15 -13.42
CA SER A 105 6.48 7.54 -12.92
C SER A 105 6.87 6.22 -13.61
N GLU A 106 6.08 5.77 -14.59
CA GLU A 106 6.25 4.47 -15.28
C GLU A 106 6.27 3.28 -14.31
N ALA A 107 5.52 3.37 -13.21
CA ALA A 107 5.45 2.30 -12.22
C ALA A 107 4.68 1.08 -12.76
N ASP A 108 5.01 -0.10 -12.26
CA ASP A 108 4.16 -1.29 -12.38
C ASP A 108 3.20 -1.31 -11.18
N TRP A 109 1.91 -1.00 -11.45
CA TRP A 109 0.93 -0.81 -10.38
C TRP A 109 -0.45 -1.36 -10.71
N GLN A 110 -1.18 -1.71 -9.66
CA GLN A 110 -2.59 -2.10 -9.72
C GLN A 110 -3.36 -1.37 -8.61
N LEU A 111 -4.58 -0.95 -8.91
CA LEU A 111 -5.53 -0.44 -7.92
C LEU A 111 -6.87 -1.17 -8.09
N ILE A 112 -7.34 -1.80 -7.01
CA ILE A 112 -8.65 -2.44 -6.96
C ILE A 112 -9.51 -1.62 -6.00
N ASN A 113 -10.63 -1.11 -6.53
CA ASN A 113 -11.61 -0.35 -5.74
C ASN A 113 -12.83 -1.25 -5.48
N TYR A 114 -13.05 -1.65 -4.24
CA TYR A 114 -14.14 -2.54 -3.83
C TYR A 114 -15.41 -1.73 -3.62
N GLY A 115 -16.44 -1.99 -4.43
CA GLY A 115 -17.71 -1.30 -4.33
C GLY A 115 -18.43 -1.56 -2.99
N ASN A 116 -19.16 -0.56 -2.48
CA ASN A 116 -19.90 -0.61 -1.22
C ASN A 116 -19.04 -0.98 0.00
N THR A 117 -17.76 -0.60 0.00
CA THR A 117 -16.78 -1.00 1.00
C THR A 117 -16.18 0.22 1.68
N TYR A 118 -16.25 0.27 3.01
CA TYR A 118 -15.71 1.34 3.85
C TYR A 118 -14.22 1.14 4.18
N HIS A 119 -13.64 2.09 4.91
CA HIS A 119 -12.31 1.95 5.52
C HIS A 119 -12.27 0.78 6.50
N ALA A 120 -11.07 0.22 6.75
CA ALA A 120 -10.85 -0.90 7.68
C ALA A 120 -11.67 -2.17 7.36
N PHE A 121 -12.02 -2.38 6.09
CA PHE A 121 -12.85 -3.50 5.65
C PHE A 121 -12.24 -4.89 5.93
N THR A 122 -10.96 -4.97 6.24
CA THR A 122 -10.26 -6.20 6.62
C THR A 122 -10.28 -6.48 8.12
N ASN A 123 -10.82 -5.57 8.95
CA ASN A 123 -10.87 -5.76 10.40
C ASN A 123 -12.25 -6.27 10.86
N PRO A 124 -12.38 -7.55 11.29
CA PRO A 124 -13.67 -8.11 11.71
C PRO A 124 -14.34 -7.38 12.88
N LEU A 125 -13.60 -6.56 13.62
CA LEU A 125 -14.12 -5.78 14.74
C LEU A 125 -14.56 -4.36 14.33
N ALA A 126 -14.30 -3.94 13.08
CA ALA A 126 -14.70 -2.62 12.60
C ALA A 126 -16.21 -2.57 12.37
N ASN A 127 -16.93 -1.69 13.09
CA ASN A 127 -18.37 -1.54 13.00
C ASN A 127 -18.80 -0.10 13.33
N ASP A 128 -18.10 0.91 12.82
CA ASP A 128 -18.44 2.31 13.04
C ASP A 128 -18.77 2.98 11.69
N VAL A 129 -20.07 2.96 11.37
CA VAL A 129 -20.59 3.57 10.14
C VAL A 129 -20.41 5.09 10.14
N ALA A 130 -20.49 5.73 11.30
CA ALA A 130 -20.34 7.19 11.41
C ALA A 130 -18.91 7.64 11.09
N MET A 131 -17.93 6.85 11.49
CA MET A 131 -16.51 7.06 11.09
C MET A 131 -16.20 6.48 9.72
N GLY A 132 -17.08 5.71 9.10
CA GLY A 132 -16.82 5.02 7.84
C GLY A 132 -15.78 3.91 7.96
N THR A 133 -15.72 3.24 9.12
CA THR A 133 -14.84 2.10 9.38
C THR A 133 -15.68 0.86 9.65
N VAL A 134 -15.87 0.02 8.63
CA VAL A 134 -16.80 -1.12 8.69
C VAL A 134 -16.17 -2.33 7.99
N TYR A 135 -16.22 -3.47 8.68
CA TYR A 135 -15.82 -4.76 8.10
C TYR A 135 -16.69 -5.15 6.91
N ASN A 136 -16.07 -5.69 5.89
CA ASN A 136 -16.76 -6.26 4.74
C ASN A 136 -16.12 -7.60 4.38
N HIS A 137 -16.81 -8.70 4.70
CA HIS A 137 -16.32 -10.05 4.50
C HIS A 137 -15.89 -10.33 3.06
N ASP A 138 -16.71 -9.97 2.09
CA ASP A 138 -16.40 -10.26 0.68
C ASP A 138 -15.18 -9.49 0.17
N SER A 139 -15.04 -8.23 0.61
CA SER A 139 -13.88 -7.40 0.23
C SER A 139 -12.63 -7.83 0.95
N ASP A 140 -12.72 -8.29 2.19
CA ASP A 140 -11.62 -8.89 2.94
C ASP A 140 -11.08 -10.12 2.20
N GLU A 141 -11.93 -11.11 1.93
CA GLU A 141 -11.57 -12.34 1.21
C GLU A 141 -10.97 -12.04 -0.18
N ARG A 142 -11.62 -11.18 -0.97
CA ARG A 142 -11.17 -10.83 -2.31
C ARG A 142 -9.83 -10.09 -2.30
N SER A 143 -9.63 -9.20 -1.35
CA SER A 143 -8.38 -8.45 -1.22
C SER A 143 -7.23 -9.32 -0.76
N TRP A 144 -7.49 -10.30 0.09
CA TRP A 144 -6.51 -11.30 0.49
C TRP A 144 -6.05 -12.16 -0.68
N ILE A 145 -7.01 -12.61 -1.52
CA ILE A 145 -6.69 -13.36 -2.75
C ILE A 145 -5.86 -12.50 -3.71
N ALA A 146 -6.24 -11.23 -3.90
CA ALA A 146 -5.50 -10.31 -4.77
C ALA A 146 -4.06 -10.10 -4.29
N MET A 147 -3.86 -9.89 -2.97
CA MET A 147 -2.54 -9.78 -2.38
C MET A 147 -1.72 -11.07 -2.56
N THR A 148 -2.32 -12.23 -2.32
CA THR A 148 -1.61 -13.52 -2.43
C THR A 148 -1.12 -13.74 -3.86
N ASN A 149 -1.97 -13.51 -4.86
CA ASN A 149 -1.60 -13.62 -6.27
C ASN A 149 -0.48 -12.63 -6.65
N PHE A 150 -0.57 -11.40 -6.14
CA PHE A 150 0.46 -10.38 -6.35
C PHE A 150 1.81 -10.81 -5.73
N LEU A 151 1.81 -11.34 -4.51
CA LEU A 151 3.03 -11.81 -3.85
C LEU A 151 3.63 -13.02 -4.56
N GLU A 152 2.81 -13.95 -5.06
CA GLU A 152 3.29 -15.06 -5.90
C GLU A 152 3.98 -14.54 -7.17
N GLU A 153 3.40 -13.55 -7.82
CA GLU A 153 3.99 -12.91 -9.00
C GLU A 153 5.34 -12.27 -8.68
N VAL A 154 5.39 -11.37 -7.67
CA VAL A 154 6.60 -10.57 -7.38
C VAL A 154 7.74 -11.39 -6.81
N PHE A 155 7.45 -12.55 -6.21
CA PHE A 155 8.45 -13.50 -5.72
C PHE A 155 8.84 -14.58 -6.75
N GLY A 156 8.23 -14.57 -7.92
CA GLY A 156 8.54 -15.51 -8.99
C GLY A 156 8.03 -16.92 -8.75
N ASN A 157 6.99 -17.11 -7.94
CA ASN A 157 6.41 -18.41 -7.63
C ASN A 157 5.25 -18.80 -8.57
N VAL A 158 5.03 -18.04 -9.65
CA VAL A 158 3.94 -18.34 -10.60
C VAL A 158 4.34 -19.53 -11.47
N ASN A 159 3.90 -20.71 -11.11
CA ASN A 159 3.81 -21.84 -12.03
C ASN A 159 2.66 -21.54 -13.02
N LYS A 160 2.99 -21.01 -14.19
CA LYS A 160 2.07 -20.96 -15.33
C LYS A 160 2.03 -22.28 -16.05
#